data_9b45e6b00b998ce41301b75cf8082df8
#
_entry.id   9b45e6b00b998ce41301b75cf8082df8
#
_cell.length_a   1.000
_cell.length_b   1.000
_cell.length_c   1.000
_cell.angle_alpha   90.00
_cell.angle_beta   90.00
_cell.angle_gamma   90.00
#
_symmetry.space_group_name_H-M   'P 1'
#
loop_
_entity.id
_entity.type
_entity.pdbx_description
1 polymer ?
#
loop_
_entity_poly.entity_id
_entity_poly.type
_entity_poly.pdbx_seq_one_letter_code
_entity_poly.pdbx_strand_id
1 'polypeptide(L)' 'MSKLPLISGKKAIKIFTKIGYRIVRQKGSHIRLHHPQKRPLTIPNHKVLGRGILRKLIRDAELSVEEFIKLLK' A
#
# COMPACT_ATOMS: atom_id res chain seq x y z
N MET A 1 -1.46 -2.77 21.17
CA MET A 1 -1.89 -2.99 19.79
C MET A 1 -1.44 -1.85 18.89
N SER A 2 -0.93 -2.19 17.75
CA SER A 2 -0.45 -1.18 16.80
C SER A 2 -1.61 -0.55 16.04
N LYS A 3 -1.58 0.75 15.89
CA LYS A 3 -2.56 1.46 15.09
C LYS A 3 -1.94 1.88 13.78
N LEU A 4 -2.72 1.75 12.69
CA LEU A 4 -2.29 2.24 11.40
C LEU A 4 -2.33 3.76 11.39
N PRO A 5 -1.22 4.41 11.01
CA PRO A 5 -1.25 5.85 10.83
C PRO A 5 -1.99 6.22 9.56
N LEU A 6 -2.42 7.47 9.49
CA LEU A 6 -2.98 8.01 8.25
C LEU A 6 -1.80 8.42 7.36
N ILE A 7 -1.74 7.86 6.17
CA ILE A 7 -0.66 8.16 5.23
C ILE A 7 -1.24 8.44 3.85
N SER A 8 -0.43 9.05 3.01
CA SER A 8 -0.83 9.35 1.63
C SER A 8 -0.71 8.11 0.75
N GLY A 9 -1.37 8.13 -0.40
CA GLY A 9 -1.21 7.10 -1.41
C GLY A 9 0.24 6.97 -1.86
N LYS A 10 0.94 8.10 -2.04
CA LYS A 10 2.34 8.09 -2.42
C LYS A 10 3.21 7.38 -1.37
N LYS A 11 2.96 7.66 -0.11
CA LYS A 11 3.71 7.01 0.96
C LYS A 11 3.48 5.51 0.97
N ALA A 12 2.22 5.10 0.79
CA ALA A 12 1.88 3.68 0.73
C ALA A 12 2.59 3.00 -0.44
N ILE A 13 2.60 3.64 -1.61
CA ILE A 13 3.28 3.09 -2.78
C ILE A 13 4.77 2.88 -2.49
N LYS A 14 5.41 3.84 -1.87
CA LYS A 14 6.83 3.70 -1.49
C LYS A 14 7.06 2.47 -0.61
N ILE A 15 6.17 2.27 0.36
CA ILE A 15 6.30 1.14 1.27
C ILE A 15 6.14 -0.18 0.52
N PHE A 16 5.12 -0.29 -0.33
CA PHE A 16 4.89 -1.52 -1.07
C PHE A 16 6.01 -1.80 -2.08
N THR A 17 6.63 -0.76 -2.66
CA THR A 17 7.77 -0.99 -3.55
C THR A 17 8.97 -1.58 -2.81
N LYS A 18 9.09 -1.33 -1.52
CA LYS A 18 10.18 -1.92 -0.71
C LYS A 18 10.08 -3.44 -0.65
N ILE A 19 8.88 -4.00 -0.82
CA ILE A 19 8.68 -5.45 -0.76
C ILE A 19 8.51 -6.09 -2.13
N GLY A 20 8.81 -5.35 -3.20
CA GLY A 20 8.84 -5.91 -4.54
C GLY A 20 7.70 -5.53 -5.46
N TYR A 21 6.79 -4.68 -5.03
CA TYR A 21 5.75 -4.19 -5.92
C TYR A 21 6.30 -3.18 -6.92
N ARG A 22 5.73 -3.16 -8.12
CA ARG A 22 6.08 -2.22 -9.18
C ARG A 22 4.83 -1.53 -9.68
N ILE A 23 4.94 -0.25 -10.00
CA ILE A 23 3.87 0.47 -10.65
C ILE A 23 3.82 0.01 -12.11
N VAL A 24 2.64 -0.48 -12.54
CA VAL A 24 2.48 -0.96 -13.91
C VAL A 24 1.55 -0.08 -14.73
N ARG A 25 0.69 0.69 -14.07
CA ARG A 25 -0.23 1.56 -14.77
C ARG A 25 -0.81 2.59 -13.80
N GLN A 26 -1.16 3.75 -14.35
CA GLN A 26 -1.91 4.76 -13.62
C GLN A 26 -3.05 5.23 -14.50
N LYS A 27 -4.25 5.26 -13.94
CA LYS A 27 -5.42 5.77 -14.62
C LYS A 27 -6.10 6.76 -13.67
N GLY A 28 -6.04 8.06 -14.02
CA GLY A 28 -6.52 9.10 -13.13
C GLY A 28 -5.76 9.07 -11.81
N SER A 29 -6.47 8.99 -10.71
CA SER A 29 -5.87 8.93 -9.39
C SER A 29 -5.59 7.50 -8.92
N HIS A 30 -5.91 6.49 -9.73
CA HIS A 30 -5.71 5.08 -9.37
C HIS A 30 -4.40 4.57 -9.94
N ILE A 31 -3.53 4.09 -9.05
CA ILE A 31 -2.21 3.58 -9.43
C ILE A 31 -2.19 2.08 -9.19
N ARG A 32 -1.89 1.34 -10.25
CA ARG A 32 -1.88 -0.13 -10.21
C ARG A 32 -0.47 -0.64 -9.97
N LEU A 33 -0.32 -1.51 -8.97
CA LEU A 33 0.95 -2.13 -8.63
C LEU A 33 0.85 -3.63 -8.79
N HIS A 34 1.90 -4.25 -9.32
CA HIS A 34 1.99 -5.69 -9.47
C HIS A 34 3.19 -6.24 -8.72
N HIS A 35 3.05 -7.49 -8.29
CA HIS A 35 4.09 -8.24 -7.60
C HIS A 35 4.12 -9.64 -8.20
N PRO A 36 5.31 -10.25 -8.37
CA PRO A 36 5.39 -11.57 -8.99
C PRO A 36 4.73 -12.69 -8.19
N GLN A 37 4.56 -12.51 -6.88
CA GLN A 37 4.04 -13.57 -6.01
C GLN A 37 2.86 -13.14 -5.16
N LYS A 38 2.43 -11.88 -5.26
CA LYS A 38 1.35 -11.35 -4.44
C LYS A 38 0.27 -10.74 -5.30
N ARG A 39 -0.89 -10.53 -4.70
CA ARG A 39 -2.02 -9.94 -5.42
C ARG A 39 -1.70 -8.53 -5.88
N PRO A 40 -2.22 -8.13 -7.07
CA PRO A 40 -2.07 -6.74 -7.49
C PRO A 40 -2.82 -5.81 -6.57
N LEU A 41 -2.31 -4.60 -6.45
CA LEU A 41 -2.92 -3.56 -5.62
C LEU A 41 -3.34 -2.39 -6.49
N THR A 42 -4.44 -1.73 -6.12
CA THR A 42 -4.83 -0.47 -6.70
C THR A 42 -4.86 0.55 -5.58
N ILE A 43 -3.99 1.54 -5.67
CA ILE A 43 -3.80 2.53 -4.62
C ILE A 43 -4.26 3.89 -5.13
N PRO A 44 -5.29 4.51 -4.51
CA PRO A 44 -5.67 5.86 -4.90
C PRO A 44 -4.59 6.85 -4.47
N ASN A 45 -4.26 7.77 -5.38
CA ASN A 45 -3.23 8.77 -5.11
C ASN A 45 -3.84 9.95 -4.37
N HIS A 46 -4.34 9.70 -3.17
CA HIS A 46 -4.95 10.70 -2.32
C HIS A 46 -3.97 11.15 -1.24
N LYS A 47 -4.16 12.36 -0.74
CA LYS A 47 -3.32 12.89 0.33
C LYS A 47 -3.40 12.05 1.60
N VAL A 48 -4.57 11.45 1.84
CA VAL A 48 -4.77 10.58 3.00
C VAL A 48 -5.56 9.37 2.56
N LEU A 49 -5.01 8.19 2.82
CA LEU A 49 -5.74 6.94 2.62
C LEU A 49 -6.53 6.62 3.88
N GLY A 50 -7.80 6.24 3.69
CA GLY A 50 -8.60 5.77 4.80
C GLY A 50 -8.02 4.48 5.36
N ARG A 51 -8.22 4.26 6.66
CA ARG A 51 -7.68 3.05 7.32
C ARG A 51 -8.28 1.78 6.74
N GLY A 52 -9.56 1.82 6.33
CA GLY A 52 -10.18 0.65 5.70
C GLY A 52 -9.50 0.24 4.43
N ILE A 53 -9.20 1.22 3.55
CA ILE A 53 -8.48 0.98 2.31
C ILE A 53 -7.08 0.45 2.61
N LEU A 54 -6.38 1.08 3.53
CA LEU A 54 -5.03 0.70 3.87
C LEU A 54 -4.97 -0.72 4.45
N ARG A 55 -5.90 -1.08 5.32
CA ARG A 55 -5.96 -2.44 5.87
C ARG A 55 -6.17 -3.48 4.77
N LYS A 56 -7.03 -3.18 3.81
CA LYS A 56 -7.26 -4.08 2.69
C LYS A 56 -5.99 -4.26 1.86
N LEU A 57 -5.29 -3.17 1.58
CA LEU A 57 -4.03 -3.24 0.82
C LEU A 57 -2.99 -4.07 1.56
N ILE A 58 -2.85 -3.86 2.85
CA ILE A 58 -1.90 -4.61 3.68
C ILE A 58 -2.23 -6.09 3.65
N ARG A 59 -3.50 -6.44 3.78
CA ARG A 59 -3.95 -7.83 3.75
C ARG A 59 -3.68 -8.46 2.38
N ASP A 60 -3.99 -7.76 1.30
CA ASP A 60 -3.78 -8.28 -0.04
C ASP A 60 -2.29 -8.46 -0.34
N ALA A 61 -1.44 -7.65 0.28
CA ALA A 61 0.00 -7.78 0.15
C ALA A 61 0.59 -8.83 1.11
N GLU A 62 -0.26 -9.50 1.87
CA GLU A 62 0.14 -10.56 2.80
C GLU A 62 1.09 -10.08 3.89
N LEU A 63 0.87 -8.84 4.34
CA LEU A 63 1.62 -8.26 5.45
C LEU A 63 0.75 -8.21 6.69
N SER A 64 1.38 -8.25 7.86
CA SER A 64 0.72 -7.87 9.10
C SER A 64 0.79 -6.35 9.24
N VAL A 65 -0.06 -5.80 10.09
CA VAL A 65 -0.03 -4.38 10.40
C VAL A 65 1.32 -3.98 10.97
N GLU A 66 1.86 -4.83 11.85
CA GLU A 66 3.17 -4.58 12.46
C GLU A 66 4.29 -4.54 11.43
N GLU A 67 4.25 -5.47 10.46
CA GLU A 67 5.24 -5.47 9.39
C GLU A 67 5.17 -4.20 8.55
N PHE A 68 3.96 -3.77 8.24
CA PHE A 68 3.77 -2.55 7.48
C PHE A 68 4.30 -1.33 8.24
N ILE A 69 4.01 -1.25 9.53
CA ILE A 69 4.47 -0.13 10.36
C ILE A 69 5.99 -0.09 10.42
N LYS A 70 6.65 -1.25 10.49
CA LYS A 70 8.11 -1.31 10.45
C LYS A 70 8.66 -0.73 9.16
N LEU A 71 7.97 -0.96 8.05
CA LEU A 71 8.42 -0.46 6.74
C LEU A 71 8.23 1.05 6.60
N LEU A 72 7.40 1.65 7.45
CA LEU A 72 7.21 3.11 7.46
C LEU A 72 8.46 3.87 7.93
N LYS A 73 9.30 3.24 8.70
CA LYS A 73 10.48 3.88 9.31
C LYS A 73 11.66 3.94 8.37
#